data_38386c0440e1a8819e117a179dc9da2c
#
_entry.id   38386c0440e1a8819e117a179dc9da2c
#
_cell.length_a   1.000
_cell.length_b   1.000
_cell.length_c   1.000
_cell.angle_alpha   90.00
_cell.angle_beta   90.00
_cell.angle_gamma   90.00
#
_symmetry.space_group_name_H-M   'P 1'
#
loop_
_entity.id
_entity.type
_entity.pdbx_description
1 polymer ?
#
loop_
_entity_poly.entity_id
_entity_poly.type
_entity_poly.pdbx_seq_one_letter_code
_entity_poly.pdbx_strand_id
1 'polypeptide(L)'
;MYDRSIAIVGSGISGLSAAWHLSGNNKIFLFEKGDRLGGHTHTHVFNTERKPFFVDSGFIVFNKVNYPNFTNWIRELNVRESQSEMSFSVSRAGGDFEWG
;
A
#
# COMPACT_ATOMS: atom_id res chain seq x y z
N MET A 1 -30.44 5.87 -6.20
CA MET A 1 -30.70 4.66 -5.35
C MET A 1 -29.50 3.74 -5.54
N TYR A 2 -28.99 3.13 -4.49
CA TYR A 2 -27.91 2.15 -4.60
C TYR A 2 -28.47 0.80 -5.04
N ASP A 3 -27.74 0.09 -5.90
CA ASP A 3 -28.15 -1.22 -6.40
C ASP A 3 -28.07 -2.30 -5.31
N ARG A 4 -27.02 -2.23 -4.46
CA ARG A 4 -26.76 -3.21 -3.40
C ARG A 4 -26.10 -2.55 -2.19
N SER A 5 -26.23 -3.22 -1.05
CA SER A 5 -25.41 -2.99 0.15
C SER A 5 -24.38 -4.10 0.24
N ILE A 6 -23.10 -3.73 0.29
CA ILE A 6 -21.98 -4.67 0.27
C ILE A 6 -21.15 -4.47 1.53
N ALA A 7 -20.95 -5.53 2.28
CA ALA A 7 -20.06 -5.57 3.42
C ALA A 7 -18.69 -6.11 2.98
N ILE A 8 -17.64 -5.38 3.30
CA ILE A 8 -16.24 -5.75 3.03
C ILE A 8 -15.53 -5.86 4.36
N VAL A 9 -14.90 -7.00 4.61
CA VAL A 9 -14.20 -7.28 5.87
C VAL A 9 -12.69 -7.22 5.63
N GLY A 10 -12.03 -6.32 6.34
CA GLY A 10 -10.61 -6.02 6.23
C GLY A 10 -10.30 -4.88 5.27
N SER A 11 -9.46 -3.96 5.73
CA SER A 11 -9.05 -2.76 4.99
C SER A 11 -7.62 -2.85 4.46
N GLY A 12 -7.12 -4.05 4.20
CA GLY A 12 -5.91 -4.24 3.41
C GLY A 12 -6.14 -3.90 1.94
N ILE A 13 -5.11 -4.06 1.11
CA ILE A 13 -5.16 -3.70 -0.31
C ILE A 13 -6.35 -4.32 -1.05
N SER A 14 -6.69 -5.57 -0.76
CA SER A 14 -7.82 -6.26 -1.40
C SER A 14 -9.17 -5.65 -1.02
N GLY A 15 -9.37 -5.38 0.28
CA GLY A 15 -10.61 -4.76 0.76
C GLY A 15 -10.79 -3.34 0.27
N LEU A 16 -9.74 -2.53 0.30
CA LEU A 16 -9.76 -1.15 -0.19
C LEU A 16 -9.99 -1.09 -1.71
N SER A 17 -9.33 -1.95 -2.47
CA SER A 17 -9.53 -2.04 -3.92
C SER A 17 -10.96 -2.48 -4.26
N ALA A 18 -11.48 -3.50 -3.57
CA ALA A 18 -12.86 -3.93 -3.75
C ALA A 18 -13.86 -2.80 -3.41
N ALA A 19 -13.63 -2.10 -2.29
CA ALA A 19 -14.46 -0.96 -1.90
C ALA A 19 -14.47 0.13 -2.99
N TRP A 20 -13.31 0.47 -3.51
CA TRP A 20 -13.16 1.47 -4.58
C TRP A 20 -13.95 1.09 -5.83
N HIS A 21 -13.68 -0.08 -6.38
CA HIS A 21 -14.28 -0.51 -7.64
C HIS A 21 -15.78 -0.81 -7.56
N LEU A 22 -16.28 -1.16 -6.38
CA LEU A 22 -17.69 -1.46 -6.16
C LEU A 22 -18.53 -0.26 -5.71
N SER A 23 -17.89 0.86 -5.33
CA SER A 23 -18.57 2.02 -4.72
C SER A 23 -19.47 2.80 -5.68
N GLY A 24 -19.28 2.70 -6.99
CA GLY A 24 -20.00 3.52 -7.99
C GLY A 24 -21.52 3.49 -7.82
N ASN A 25 -22.11 2.29 -7.79
CA ASN A 25 -23.56 2.10 -7.67
C ASN A 25 -23.99 1.37 -6.40
N ASN A 26 -23.06 1.07 -5.49
CA ASN A 26 -23.34 0.28 -4.29
C ASN A 26 -23.08 1.07 -3.03
N LYS A 27 -23.81 0.74 -1.98
CA LYS A 27 -23.50 1.21 -0.63
C LYS A 27 -22.47 0.27 0.00
N ILE A 28 -21.29 0.80 0.30
CA ILE A 28 -20.19 0.01 0.85
C ILE A 28 -20.11 0.19 2.37
N PHE A 29 -19.99 -0.93 3.08
CA PHE A 29 -19.66 -1.00 4.49
C PHE A 29 -18.32 -1.70 4.63
N LEU A 30 -17.28 -0.95 4.99
CA LEU A 30 -15.95 -1.48 5.21
C LEU A 30 -15.72 -1.70 6.71
N PHE A 31 -15.43 -2.93 7.10
CA PHE A 31 -15.17 -3.33 8.47
C PHE A 31 -13.68 -3.61 8.66
N GLU A 32 -13.07 -2.93 9.63
CA GLU A 32 -11.69 -3.13 10.02
C GLU A 32 -11.60 -3.49 11.51
N LYS A 33 -10.81 -4.50 11.84
CA LYS A 33 -10.59 -4.94 13.22
C LYS A 33 -9.61 -4.04 13.96
N GLY A 34 -8.62 -3.51 13.25
CA GLY A 34 -7.56 -2.67 13.80
C GLY A 34 -7.99 -1.21 13.94
N ASP A 35 -7.09 -0.42 14.48
CA ASP A 35 -7.25 1.01 14.71
C ASP A 35 -6.85 1.86 13.49
N ARG A 36 -6.34 1.24 12.42
CA ARG A 36 -5.96 1.90 11.19
C ARG A 36 -6.35 1.10 9.95
N LEU A 37 -6.50 1.81 8.83
CA LEU A 37 -6.69 1.22 7.51
C LEU A 37 -5.33 0.90 6.85
N GLY A 38 -5.35 0.08 5.80
CA GLY A 38 -4.19 -0.19 4.94
C GLY A 38 -3.57 -1.57 5.10
N GLY A 39 -3.89 -2.30 6.18
CA GLY A 39 -3.38 -3.66 6.40
C GLY A 39 -1.86 -3.69 6.46
N HIS A 40 -1.21 -4.41 5.52
CA HIS A 40 0.24 -4.53 5.46
C HIS A 40 0.95 -3.22 5.06
N THR A 41 0.31 -2.36 4.28
CA THR A 41 0.84 -1.03 3.97
C THR A 41 0.68 -0.10 5.16
N HIS A 42 1.76 0.56 5.56
CA HIS A 42 1.74 1.49 6.67
C HIS A 42 2.76 2.61 6.45
N THR A 43 2.28 3.84 6.47
CA THR A 43 3.13 5.03 6.46
C THR A 43 3.22 5.57 7.88
N HIS A 44 4.41 5.56 8.44
CA HIS A 44 4.70 6.16 9.74
C HIS A 44 4.97 7.64 9.60
N VAL A 45 4.42 8.44 10.50
CA VAL A 45 4.62 9.89 10.52
C VAL A 45 5.54 10.26 11.68
N PHE A 46 6.65 10.88 11.36
CA PHE A 46 7.60 11.37 12.34
C PHE A 46 7.60 12.90 12.34
N ASN A 47 7.19 13.47 13.46
CA ASN A 47 7.18 14.92 13.64
C ASN A 47 8.57 15.40 14.02
N THR A 48 9.07 16.41 13.33
CA THR A 48 10.31 17.11 13.67
C THR A 48 10.01 18.59 13.89
N GLU A 49 10.99 19.32 14.44
CA GLU A 49 10.87 20.77 14.66
C GLU A 49 10.63 21.58 13.37
N ARG A 50 11.02 21.03 12.20
CA ARG A 50 10.88 21.72 10.92
C ARG A 50 9.62 21.32 10.17
N LYS A 51 9.44 20.02 9.92
CA LYS A 51 8.30 19.46 9.18
C LYS A 51 8.18 17.97 9.46
N PRO A 52 6.97 17.40 9.37
CA PRO A 52 6.83 15.96 9.44
C PRO A 52 7.49 15.29 8.23
N PHE A 53 8.03 14.09 8.44
CA PHE A 53 8.45 13.20 7.37
C PHE A 53 7.74 11.86 7.49
N PHE A 54 7.61 11.19 6.35
CA PHE A 54 6.82 9.99 6.19
C PHE A 54 7.72 8.82 5.82
N VAL A 55 7.54 7.71 6.48
CA VAL A 55 8.31 6.49 6.22
C VAL A 55 7.35 5.33 6.00
N ASP A 56 7.39 4.79 4.81
CA ASP A 56 6.60 3.61 4.46
C ASP A 56 7.23 2.34 5.01
N SER A 57 6.40 1.43 5.48
CA SER A 57 6.77 0.08 5.88
C SER A 57 5.83 -0.97 5.29
N GLY A 58 6.27 -2.22 5.32
CA GLY A 58 5.53 -3.32 4.71
C GLY A 58 5.71 -3.33 3.19
N PHE A 59 4.76 -2.80 2.46
CA PHE A 59 4.85 -2.67 1.00
C PHE A 59 5.42 -1.29 0.64
N ILE A 60 6.70 -1.23 0.33
CA ILE A 60 7.45 0.02 0.13
C ILE A 60 7.87 0.29 -1.31
N VAL A 61 7.97 -0.75 -2.13
CA VAL A 61 8.38 -0.66 -3.53
C VAL A 61 7.56 -1.58 -4.42
N PHE A 62 7.38 -1.21 -5.67
CA PHE A 62 6.75 -2.03 -6.68
C PHE A 62 7.33 -1.71 -8.06
N ASN A 63 7.08 -2.57 -9.04
CA ASN A 63 7.37 -2.28 -10.44
C ASN A 63 6.09 -2.40 -11.29
N LYS A 64 6.02 -1.59 -12.33
CA LYS A 64 4.81 -1.46 -13.15
C LYS A 64 4.50 -2.71 -13.98
N VAL A 65 5.51 -3.50 -14.27
CA VAL A 65 5.37 -4.73 -15.08
C VAL A 65 4.66 -5.82 -14.30
N ASN A 66 5.09 -6.04 -13.05
CA ASN A 66 4.54 -7.10 -12.22
C ASN A 66 3.24 -6.70 -11.49
N TYR A 67 2.97 -5.39 -11.40
CA TYR A 67 1.80 -4.85 -10.68
C TYR A 67 0.92 -3.95 -11.58
N PRO A 68 0.43 -4.43 -12.74
CA PRO A 68 -0.30 -3.58 -13.69
C PRO A 68 -1.61 -3.05 -13.10
N ASN A 69 -2.38 -3.87 -12.39
CA ASN A 69 -3.64 -3.46 -11.79
C ASN A 69 -3.44 -2.44 -10.68
N PHE A 70 -2.46 -2.66 -9.83
CA PHE A 70 -2.08 -1.70 -8.78
C PHE A 70 -1.61 -0.37 -9.38
N THR A 71 -0.77 -0.42 -10.40
CA THR A 71 -0.28 0.76 -11.11
C THR A 71 -1.44 1.58 -11.70
N ASN A 72 -2.42 0.93 -12.32
CA ASN A 72 -3.59 1.61 -12.84
C ASN A 72 -4.42 2.24 -11.74
N TRP A 73 -4.66 1.50 -10.66
CA TRP A 73 -5.47 1.98 -9.54
C TRP A 73 -4.87 3.18 -8.84
N ILE A 74 -3.56 3.18 -8.51
CA ILE A 74 -2.90 4.35 -7.89
C ILE A 74 -2.90 5.57 -8.82
N ARG A 75 -2.88 5.35 -10.14
CA ARG A 75 -3.03 6.42 -11.13
C ARG A 75 -4.44 7.01 -11.11
N GLU A 76 -5.48 6.17 -11.06
CA GLU A 76 -6.87 6.61 -10.90
C GLU A 76 -7.07 7.42 -9.61
N LEU A 77 -6.42 6.99 -8.52
CA LEU A 77 -6.43 7.68 -7.23
C LEU A 77 -5.56 8.94 -7.22
N ASN A 78 -4.83 9.22 -8.29
CA ASN A 78 -3.86 10.33 -8.38
C ASN A 78 -2.80 10.30 -7.27
N VAL A 79 -2.37 9.10 -6.87
CA VAL A 79 -1.30 8.91 -5.88
C VAL A 79 0.05 9.16 -6.55
N ARG A 80 0.86 9.99 -5.92
CA ARG A 80 2.22 10.28 -6.40
C ARG A 80 3.14 9.10 -6.12
N GLU A 81 3.89 8.70 -7.12
CA GLU A 81 4.98 7.74 -7.04
C GLU A 81 6.32 8.43 -7.22
N SER A 82 7.37 7.91 -6.61
CA SER A 82 8.75 8.33 -6.86
C SER A 82 9.57 7.16 -7.35
N GLN A 83 10.46 7.44 -8.28
CA GLN A 83 11.39 6.44 -8.75
C GLN A 83 12.43 6.14 -7.67
N SER A 84 12.67 4.87 -7.41
CA SER A 84 13.68 4.41 -6.47
C SER A 84 14.55 3.34 -7.12
N GLU A 85 15.78 3.21 -6.62
CA GLU A 85 16.65 2.11 -6.94
C GLU A 85 16.59 1.10 -5.81
N MET A 86 16.46 -0.18 -6.17
CA MET A 86 16.46 -1.27 -5.22
C MET A 86 17.67 -2.13 -5.49
N SER A 87 18.61 -2.14 -4.53
CA SER A 87 19.77 -3.02 -4.55
C SER A 87 19.53 -4.22 -3.62
N PHE A 88 20.20 -5.30 -3.90
CA PHE A 88 20.21 -6.49 -3.09
C PHE A 88 21.64 -6.91 -2.81
N SER A 89 21.95 -7.17 -1.57
CA SER A 89 23.26 -7.66 -1.16
C SER A 89 23.13 -8.86 -0.25
N VAL A 90 24.12 -9.74 -0.30
CA VAL A 90 24.21 -10.92 0.57
C VAL A 90 25.59 -10.91 1.24
N SER A 91 25.59 -11.05 2.55
CA SER A 91 26.79 -11.29 3.34
C SER A 91 26.57 -12.52 4.21
N ARG A 92 27.50 -13.46 4.19
CA ARG A 92 27.47 -14.62 5.06
C ARG A 92 28.24 -14.35 6.36
N ALA A 93 27.69 -14.84 7.47
CA ALA A 93 28.35 -14.73 8.78
C ALA A 93 29.78 -15.27 8.72
N GLY A 94 30.75 -14.40 9.10
CA GLY A 94 32.19 -14.70 8.99
C GLY A 94 32.91 -13.92 7.90
N GLY A 95 32.18 -13.24 7.00
CA GLY A 95 32.77 -12.37 5.97
C GLY A 95 33.50 -13.10 4.84
N ASP A 96 33.31 -14.41 4.73
CA ASP A 96 33.93 -15.25 3.70
C ASP A 96 33.20 -15.24 2.35
N PHE A 97 32.02 -14.64 2.32
CA PHE A 97 31.24 -14.42 1.10
C PHE A 97 30.45 -13.12 1.23
N GLU A 98 30.66 -12.22 0.30
CA GLU A 98 29.89 -10.99 0.13
C GLU A 98 29.58 -10.79 -1.37
N TRP A 99 28.34 -10.39 -1.63
CA TRP A 99 27.86 -10.06 -2.97
C TRP A 99 26.89 -8.88 -2.89
N GLY A 100 27.06 -7.90 -3.79
CA GLY A 100 26.22 -6.71 -3.86
C GLY A 100 26.48 -5.86 -5.12
#